data_836011324342a477636464818d8cbaf5
#
_entry.id   836011324342a477636464818d8cbaf5
#
_cell.length_a   1.000
_cell.length_b   1.000
_cell.length_c   1.000
_cell.angle_alpha   90.00
_cell.angle_beta   90.00
_cell.angle_gamma   90.00
#
_symmetry.space_group_name_H-M   'P 1'
#
loop_
_entity.id
_entity.type
_entity.pdbx_description
1 polymer ?
#
loop_
_entity_poly.entity_id
_entity_poly.type
_entity_poly.pdbx_seq_one_letter_code
_entity_poly.pdbx_strand_id
1 'polypeptide(L)'
;MRIYENLFIVKPDATEEEIDHLVDQMSKHVTTAGGTVDKVDKWGKRRLAYRIEKNREGSYILMQFSAEPAVVKEFERRLRVQDSVIKFITVRIDETLKRLDKRKKEREKRAHRRPAPPVPQPSLAQAMLGGAAEGAHPAPGAPPVAQPPATPASAAPGTPTAVHTEAPTEGKES
;
A
#
# COMPACT_ATOMS: atom_id res chain seq x y z
N MET A 1 -11.65 18.76 18.04
CA MET A 1 -10.53 18.03 17.40
C MET A 1 -10.59 18.23 15.90
N ARG A 2 -9.43 18.29 15.25
CA ARG A 2 -9.28 18.46 13.79
C ARG A 2 -8.38 17.36 13.28
N ILE A 3 -8.55 16.97 12.01
CA ILE A 3 -7.74 15.91 11.41
C ILE A 3 -6.55 16.55 10.69
N TYR A 4 -5.37 16.05 11.03
CA TYR A 4 -4.09 16.48 10.49
C TYR A 4 -3.38 15.30 9.83
N GLU A 5 -2.65 15.62 8.80
CA GLU A 5 -1.74 14.72 8.12
C GLU A 5 -0.33 15.31 8.22
N ASN A 6 0.58 14.55 8.79
CA ASN A 6 1.97 14.91 8.92
C ASN A 6 2.82 13.96 8.09
N LEU A 7 3.57 14.51 7.16
CA LEU A 7 4.56 13.80 6.38
C LEU A 7 5.94 14.23 6.88
N PHE A 8 6.75 13.29 7.33
CA PHE A 8 8.12 13.57 7.73
C PHE A 8 9.11 12.61 7.07
N ILE A 9 10.33 13.11 6.93
CA ILE A 9 11.41 12.41 6.25
C ILE A 9 12.51 12.18 7.26
N VAL A 10 12.91 10.92 7.42
CA VAL A 10 14.00 10.49 8.30
C VAL A 10 15.26 10.27 7.47
N LYS A 11 16.44 10.49 8.08
CA LYS A 11 17.74 10.26 7.45
C LYS A 11 17.84 8.85 6.87
N PRO A 12 18.56 8.67 5.76
CA PRO A 12 18.69 7.36 5.11
C PRO A 12 19.50 6.35 5.92
N ASP A 13 20.31 6.84 6.86
CA ASP A 13 21.17 6.04 7.72
C ASP A 13 20.44 5.46 8.94
N ALA A 14 19.22 5.95 9.22
CA ALA A 14 18.39 5.45 10.32
C ALA A 14 17.91 4.01 10.03
N THR A 15 18.02 3.17 11.05
CA THR A 15 17.51 1.80 11.01
C THR A 15 15.99 1.76 11.07
N GLU A 16 15.39 0.65 10.66
CA GLU A 16 13.94 0.50 10.73
C GLU A 16 13.43 0.52 12.18
N GLU A 17 14.20 -0.02 13.10
CA GLU A 17 13.91 0.01 14.53
C GLU A 17 13.90 1.44 15.10
N GLU A 18 14.82 2.28 14.69
CA GLU A 18 14.86 3.70 15.09
C GLU A 18 13.67 4.47 14.53
N ILE A 19 13.27 4.16 13.29
CA ILE A 19 12.08 4.74 12.68
C ILE A 19 10.82 4.32 13.45
N ASP A 20 10.72 3.05 13.83
CA ASP A 20 9.59 2.53 14.59
C ASP A 20 9.52 3.15 15.96
N HIS A 21 10.64 3.26 16.66
CA HIS A 21 10.72 3.92 17.94
C HIS A 21 10.30 5.40 17.86
N LEU A 22 10.71 6.11 16.81
CA LEU A 22 10.29 7.49 16.57
C LEU A 22 8.78 7.60 16.34
N VAL A 23 8.21 6.72 15.49
CA VAL A 23 6.77 6.67 15.22
C VAL A 23 5.98 6.38 16.50
N ASP A 24 6.44 5.43 17.31
CA ASP A 24 5.81 5.10 18.60
C ASP A 24 5.87 6.26 19.58
N GLN A 25 7.01 6.94 19.66
CA GLN A 25 7.18 8.13 20.49
C GLN A 25 6.20 9.23 20.11
N MET A 26 6.08 9.50 18.79
CA MET A 26 5.15 10.50 18.27
C MET A 26 3.68 10.10 18.50
N SER A 27 3.35 8.82 18.30
CA SER A 27 2.02 8.28 18.55
C SER A 27 1.62 8.38 20.02
N LYS A 28 2.52 8.01 20.93
CA LYS A 28 2.32 8.15 22.39
C LYS A 28 2.12 9.60 22.79
N HIS A 29 2.86 10.53 22.17
CA HIS A 29 2.68 11.94 22.46
C HIS A 29 1.27 12.43 22.09
N VAL A 30 0.78 12.08 20.89
CA VAL A 30 -0.58 12.43 20.43
C VAL A 30 -1.64 11.85 21.36
N THR A 31 -1.54 10.58 21.71
CA THR A 31 -2.52 9.90 22.57
C THR A 31 -2.51 10.42 24.00
N THR A 32 -1.35 10.68 24.59
CA THR A 32 -1.22 11.26 25.93
C THR A 32 -1.81 12.66 26.02
N ALA A 33 -1.73 13.41 24.93
CA ALA A 33 -2.30 14.77 24.83
C ALA A 33 -3.80 14.77 24.46
N GLY A 34 -4.46 13.60 24.47
CA GLY A 34 -5.89 13.45 24.19
C GLY A 34 -6.26 13.41 22.70
N GLY A 35 -5.28 13.26 21.82
CA GLY A 35 -5.50 13.03 20.39
C GLY A 35 -5.66 11.55 20.07
N THR A 36 -5.99 11.24 18.81
CA THR A 36 -6.10 9.87 18.29
C THR A 36 -5.26 9.76 17.03
N VAL A 37 -4.46 8.71 16.94
CA VAL A 37 -3.72 8.37 15.71
C VAL A 37 -4.61 7.48 14.86
N ASP A 38 -4.96 7.96 13.66
CA ASP A 38 -5.87 7.26 12.76
C ASP A 38 -5.11 6.32 11.83
N LYS A 39 -3.94 6.75 11.34
CA LYS A 39 -3.16 5.97 10.36
C LYS A 39 -1.68 6.32 10.42
N VAL A 40 -0.84 5.31 10.22
CA VAL A 40 0.61 5.45 10.01
C VAL A 40 1.00 4.63 8.79
N ASP A 41 1.54 5.30 7.78
CA ASP A 41 2.04 4.67 6.55
C ASP A 41 3.54 4.92 6.41
N LYS A 42 4.33 3.87 6.39
CA LYS A 42 5.76 3.91 6.09
C LYS A 42 5.95 3.67 4.59
N TRP A 43 6.40 4.68 3.87
CA TRP A 43 6.64 4.55 2.43
C TRP A 43 8.05 4.04 2.10
N GLY A 44 8.89 3.91 3.12
CA GLY A 44 10.26 3.46 3.00
C GLY A 44 11.21 4.49 2.41
N LYS A 45 12.44 4.05 2.14
CA LYS A 45 13.52 4.87 1.60
C LYS A 45 13.22 5.27 0.14
N ARG A 46 13.26 6.57 -0.14
CA ARG A 46 13.03 7.14 -1.48
C ARG A 46 14.02 8.25 -1.77
N ARG A 47 14.31 8.43 -3.07
CA ARG A 47 15.14 9.54 -3.53
C ARG A 47 14.40 10.86 -3.39
N LEU A 48 15.08 11.87 -2.87
CA LEU A 48 14.57 13.23 -2.74
C LEU A 48 14.64 13.96 -4.09
N ALA A 49 13.69 14.85 -4.35
CA ALA A 49 13.70 15.70 -5.55
C ALA A 49 14.90 16.68 -5.57
N TYR A 50 15.34 17.10 -4.40
CA TYR A 50 16.53 17.93 -4.17
C TYR A 50 17.21 17.49 -2.88
N ARG A 51 18.48 17.87 -2.72
CA ARG A 51 19.25 17.53 -1.51
C ARG A 51 18.72 18.32 -0.31
N ILE A 52 18.47 17.61 0.79
CA ILE A 52 18.13 18.21 2.08
C ILE A 52 19.22 17.79 3.07
N GLU A 53 19.87 18.74 3.73
CA GLU A 53 20.97 18.48 4.69
C GLU A 53 22.03 17.50 4.15
N LYS A 54 22.46 17.70 2.90
CA LYS A 54 23.41 16.84 2.16
C LYS A 54 22.89 15.46 1.78
N ASN A 55 21.72 15.01 2.26
CA ASN A 55 21.12 13.73 1.91
C ASN A 55 20.43 13.79 0.55
N ARG A 56 20.55 12.73 -0.26
CA ARG A 56 19.87 12.54 -1.55
C ARG A 56 18.65 11.64 -1.44
N GLU A 57 18.56 10.89 -0.34
CA GLU A 57 17.53 9.92 -0.05
C GLU A 57 17.02 10.13 1.36
N GLY A 58 15.86 9.56 1.69
CA GLY A 58 15.30 9.56 3.03
C GLY A 58 14.10 8.64 3.12
N SER A 59 13.79 8.20 4.32
CA SER A 59 12.65 7.36 4.62
C SER A 59 11.43 8.24 4.88
N TYR A 60 10.38 8.06 4.07
CA TYR A 60 9.14 8.83 4.16
C TYR A 60 8.14 8.13 5.06
N ILE A 61 7.61 8.87 6.03
CA ILE A 61 6.58 8.39 6.94
C ILE A 61 5.40 9.37 6.92
N LEU A 62 4.21 8.86 6.68
CA LEU A 62 2.95 9.60 6.74
C LEU A 62 2.20 9.19 7.98
N MET A 63 1.86 10.17 8.84
CA MET A 63 1.05 9.96 10.03
C MET A 63 -0.20 10.82 9.96
N GLN A 64 -1.37 10.21 10.07
CA GLN A 64 -2.65 10.87 10.14
C GLN A 64 -3.21 10.77 11.55
N PHE A 65 -3.60 11.90 12.13
CA PHE A 65 -4.09 11.93 13.50
C PHE A 65 -5.10 13.06 13.72
N SER A 66 -5.96 12.85 14.69
CA SER A 66 -6.98 13.81 15.14
C SER A 66 -6.56 14.43 16.46
N ALA A 67 -6.33 15.72 16.49
CA ALA A 67 -5.86 16.42 17.68
C ALA A 67 -6.33 17.89 17.75
N GLU A 68 -6.05 18.53 18.88
CA GLU A 68 -6.18 19.96 19.02
C GLU A 68 -4.95 20.71 18.47
N PRO A 69 -5.10 21.99 18.05
CA PRO A 69 -3.98 22.75 17.50
C PRO A 69 -2.78 22.90 18.44
N ALA A 70 -3.01 22.89 19.75
CA ALA A 70 -1.93 22.96 20.76
C ALA A 70 -1.04 21.70 20.72
N VAL A 71 -1.67 20.52 20.58
CA VAL A 71 -0.98 19.24 20.47
C VAL A 71 -0.13 19.19 19.21
N VAL A 72 -0.66 19.71 18.09
CA VAL A 72 0.07 19.77 16.82
C VAL A 72 1.34 20.62 16.92
N LYS A 73 1.28 21.78 17.59
CA LYS A 73 2.46 22.62 17.81
C LYS A 73 3.56 21.92 18.60
N GLU A 74 3.17 21.20 19.64
CA GLU A 74 4.13 20.42 20.45
C GLU A 74 4.68 19.21 19.68
N PHE A 75 3.84 18.56 18.87
CA PHE A 75 4.24 17.50 17.94
C PHE A 75 5.30 17.99 16.95
N GLU A 76 5.06 19.14 16.30
CA GLU A 76 6.02 19.76 15.39
C GLU A 76 7.31 20.19 16.10
N ARG A 77 7.19 20.70 17.34
CA ARG A 77 8.37 21.05 18.14
C ARG A 77 9.24 19.80 18.40
N ARG A 78 8.63 18.69 18.75
CA ARG A 78 9.33 17.41 18.97
C ARG A 78 10.01 16.90 17.72
N LEU A 79 9.32 16.91 16.59
CA LEU A 79 9.92 16.52 15.30
C LEU A 79 11.12 17.41 14.94
N ARG A 80 11.08 18.68 15.26
CA ARG A 80 12.17 19.63 14.98
C ARG A 80 13.42 19.38 15.84
N VAL A 81 13.24 18.85 17.03
CA VAL A 81 14.34 18.52 17.96
C VAL A 81 14.98 17.17 17.64
N GLN A 82 14.30 16.32 16.87
CA GLN A 82 14.83 15.01 16.49
C GLN A 82 15.89 15.14 15.39
N ASP A 83 17.13 14.79 15.71
CA ASP A 83 18.25 14.83 14.76
C ASP A 83 18.10 13.85 13.59
N SER A 84 17.30 12.80 13.75
CA SER A 84 17.00 11.84 12.70
C SER A 84 16.03 12.39 11.65
N VAL A 85 15.23 13.42 11.95
CA VAL A 85 14.23 14.00 11.06
C VAL A 85 14.82 15.13 10.25
N ILE A 86 14.89 14.97 8.93
CA ILE A 86 15.44 15.95 8.00
C ILE A 86 14.42 17.06 7.69
N LYS A 87 13.17 16.67 7.48
CA LYS A 87 12.10 17.59 7.09
C LYS A 87 10.74 17.02 7.45
N PHE A 88 9.80 17.91 7.77
CA PHE A 88 8.40 17.54 7.97
C PHE A 88 7.47 18.62 7.43
N ILE A 89 6.22 18.23 7.17
CA ILE A 89 5.11 19.11 6.82
C ILE A 89 3.85 18.60 7.49
N THR A 90 3.08 19.52 8.08
CA THR A 90 1.76 19.22 8.66
C THR A 90 0.67 19.93 7.88
N VAL A 91 -0.34 19.20 7.48
CA VAL A 91 -1.48 19.72 6.71
C VAL A 91 -2.77 19.38 7.43
N ARG A 92 -3.68 20.34 7.52
CA ARG A 92 -5.03 20.11 8.02
C ARG A 92 -5.93 19.60 6.90
N ILE A 93 -6.50 18.41 7.05
CA ILE A 93 -7.25 17.73 5.99
C ILE A 93 -8.75 17.58 6.25
N ASP A 94 -9.27 18.01 7.39
CA ASP A 94 -10.68 17.87 7.76
C ASP A 94 -11.65 18.47 6.74
N GLU A 95 -11.34 19.63 6.18
CA GLU A 95 -12.17 20.27 5.14
C GLU A 95 -12.10 19.52 3.81
N THR A 96 -10.92 19.02 3.46
CA THR A 96 -10.73 18.24 2.24
C THR A 96 -11.49 16.93 2.29
N LEU A 97 -11.44 16.24 3.43
CA LEU A 97 -12.22 15.01 3.66
C LEU A 97 -13.71 15.25 3.55
N LYS A 98 -14.23 16.29 4.20
CA LYS A 98 -15.65 16.68 4.09
C LYS A 98 -16.08 16.94 2.64
N ARG A 99 -15.23 17.60 1.85
CA ARG A 99 -15.49 17.84 0.42
C ARG A 99 -15.48 16.54 -0.39
N LEU A 100 -14.55 15.64 -0.10
CA LEU A 100 -14.47 14.33 -0.76
C LEU A 100 -15.69 13.46 -0.43
N ASP A 101 -16.10 13.40 0.83
CA ASP A 101 -17.28 12.66 1.26
C ASP A 101 -18.56 13.20 0.60
N LYS A 102 -18.71 14.53 0.53
CA LYS A 102 -19.83 15.14 -0.19
C LYS A 102 -19.84 14.73 -1.66
N ARG A 103 -18.69 14.80 -2.35
CA ARG A 103 -18.56 14.37 -3.76
C ARG A 103 -18.86 12.89 -3.93
N LYS A 104 -18.38 12.03 -3.00
CA LYS A 104 -18.64 10.60 -3.03
C LYS A 104 -20.14 10.31 -2.92
N LYS A 105 -20.81 10.89 -1.93
CA LYS A 105 -22.26 10.77 -1.76
C LYS A 105 -23.06 11.26 -2.98
N GLU A 106 -22.62 12.36 -3.61
CA GLU A 106 -23.27 12.87 -4.83
C GLU A 106 -23.06 11.91 -6.02
N ARG A 107 -21.87 11.32 -6.17
CA ARG A 107 -21.59 10.32 -7.21
C ARG A 107 -22.44 9.06 -7.01
N GLU A 108 -22.55 8.57 -5.79
CA GLU A 108 -23.39 7.43 -5.43
C GLU A 108 -24.86 7.70 -5.75
N LYS A 109 -25.39 8.87 -5.35
CA LYS A 109 -26.75 9.30 -5.68
C LYS A 109 -26.98 9.37 -7.19
N ARG A 110 -26.00 9.87 -7.96
CA ARG A 110 -26.10 9.94 -9.43
C ARG A 110 -26.00 8.55 -10.06
N ALA A 111 -25.18 7.66 -9.53
CA ALA A 111 -25.07 6.28 -9.99
C ALA A 111 -26.38 5.52 -9.80
N HIS A 112 -27.04 5.67 -8.63
CA HIS A 112 -28.36 5.08 -8.37
C HIS A 112 -29.48 5.68 -9.24
N ARG A 113 -29.36 6.95 -9.65
CA ARG A 113 -30.35 7.59 -10.52
C ARG A 113 -30.13 7.32 -12.00
N ARG A 114 -28.96 6.77 -12.38
CA ARG A 114 -28.69 6.43 -13.76
C ARG A 114 -29.47 5.18 -14.12
N PRO A 115 -30.39 5.21 -15.13
CA PRO A 115 -31.02 4.00 -15.61
C PRO A 115 -29.93 3.02 -16.05
N ALA A 116 -30.13 1.74 -15.78
CA ALA A 116 -29.21 0.72 -16.27
C ALA A 116 -29.02 0.91 -17.79
N PRO A 117 -27.78 0.81 -18.32
CA PRO A 117 -27.57 0.90 -19.74
C PRO A 117 -28.50 -0.12 -20.41
N PRO A 118 -29.16 0.23 -21.52
CA PRO A 118 -30.04 -0.69 -22.21
C PRO A 118 -29.25 -1.97 -22.51
N VAL A 119 -29.77 -3.10 -22.05
CA VAL A 119 -29.21 -4.41 -22.37
C VAL A 119 -29.16 -4.49 -23.89
N PRO A 120 -28.02 -4.77 -24.53
CA PRO A 120 -27.96 -4.88 -25.97
C PRO A 120 -28.94 -5.97 -26.39
N GLN A 121 -30.05 -5.56 -26.98
CA GLN A 121 -30.99 -6.51 -27.54
C GLN A 121 -30.29 -7.21 -28.74
N PRO A 122 -30.30 -8.53 -28.83
CA PRO A 122 -29.73 -9.17 -29.98
C PRO A 122 -30.41 -8.60 -31.22
N SER A 123 -29.62 -8.06 -32.13
CA SER A 123 -30.14 -7.50 -33.37
C SER A 123 -30.92 -8.55 -34.13
N LEU A 124 -32.06 -8.16 -34.71
CA LEU A 124 -32.87 -9.05 -35.55
C LEU A 124 -32.06 -9.83 -36.57
N ALA A 125 -30.92 -9.32 -36.98
CA ALA A 125 -29.93 -10.00 -37.84
C ALA A 125 -29.33 -11.26 -37.15
N GLN A 126 -29.11 -11.24 -35.84
CA GLN A 126 -28.61 -12.41 -35.08
C GLN A 126 -29.72 -13.44 -34.79
N ALA A 127 -30.95 -12.99 -34.66
CA ALA A 127 -32.10 -13.88 -34.50
C ALA A 127 -32.46 -14.62 -35.79
N MET A 128 -32.18 -14.04 -36.96
CA MET A 128 -32.39 -14.69 -38.25
C MET A 128 -31.29 -15.65 -38.70
N LEU A 129 -30.07 -15.53 -38.15
CA LEU A 129 -28.98 -16.49 -38.44
C LEU A 129 -28.97 -17.74 -37.51
N GLY A 130 -29.78 -17.75 -36.47
CA GLY A 130 -29.88 -18.87 -35.53
C GLY A 130 -30.91 -19.93 -35.90
N GLY A 131 -31.62 -19.76 -37.02
CA GLY A 131 -32.75 -20.63 -37.43
C GLY A 131 -32.50 -21.61 -38.58
N ALA A 132 -31.26 -21.81 -39.03
CA ALA A 132 -31.01 -22.71 -40.13
C ALA A 132 -29.68 -23.48 -39.98
N ALA A 133 -29.65 -24.45 -39.12
CA ALA A 133 -28.62 -25.48 -39.12
C ALA A 133 -29.05 -26.72 -38.31
N GLU A 134 -30.16 -27.27 -38.66
CA GLU A 134 -30.45 -28.69 -38.34
C GLU A 134 -30.34 -29.45 -39.66
N GLY A 135 -29.24 -30.21 -39.82
CA GLY A 135 -29.05 -31.11 -40.94
C GLY A 135 -27.82 -30.85 -41.81
N ALA A 136 -26.60 -31.14 -41.32
CA ALA A 136 -25.49 -31.42 -42.21
C ALA A 136 -24.53 -32.43 -41.55
N HIS A 137 -24.37 -33.57 -42.22
CA HIS A 137 -23.46 -34.68 -41.92
C HIS A 137 -22.01 -34.21 -41.69
N PRO A 138 -21.24 -34.94 -40.84
CA PRO A 138 -19.82 -34.65 -40.68
C PRO A 138 -19.03 -35.13 -41.89
N ALA A 139 -18.33 -34.24 -42.56
CA ALA A 139 -17.33 -34.57 -43.56
C ALA A 139 -16.03 -35.04 -42.85
N PRO A 140 -15.37 -36.11 -43.32
CA PRO A 140 -14.10 -36.57 -42.75
C PRO A 140 -12.95 -35.80 -43.36
N GLY A 141 -12.07 -35.22 -42.51
CA GLY A 141 -10.77 -34.75 -42.95
C GLY A 141 -10.42 -33.29 -42.60
N ALA A 142 -10.19 -33.02 -41.36
CA ALA A 142 -9.41 -31.83 -40.97
C ALA A 142 -8.19 -32.27 -40.15
N PRO A 143 -6.98 -31.74 -40.43
CA PRO A 143 -5.77 -32.08 -39.68
C PRO A 143 -5.79 -31.53 -38.24
N PRO A 144 -5.08 -32.16 -37.29
CA PRO A 144 -5.11 -31.75 -35.89
C PRO A 144 -4.45 -30.37 -35.70
N VAL A 145 -5.19 -29.47 -35.08
CA VAL A 145 -4.70 -28.19 -34.63
C VAL A 145 -3.67 -28.44 -33.53
N ALA A 146 -2.46 -27.96 -33.74
CA ALA A 146 -1.35 -28.01 -32.78
C ALA A 146 -1.71 -27.31 -31.45
N GLN A 147 -1.62 -28.07 -30.39
CA GLN A 147 -1.70 -27.52 -29.01
C GLN A 147 -0.50 -26.65 -28.73
N PRO A 148 -0.65 -25.48 -28.03
CA PRO A 148 0.49 -24.71 -27.55
C PRO A 148 1.26 -25.49 -26.48
N PRO A 149 2.58 -25.36 -26.40
CA PRO A 149 3.40 -26.14 -25.48
C PRO A 149 3.10 -25.77 -24.00
N ALA A 150 2.92 -26.79 -23.20
CA ALA A 150 2.79 -26.72 -21.77
C ALA A 150 4.05 -26.10 -21.16
N THR A 151 3.90 -25.09 -20.34
CA THR A 151 4.98 -24.56 -19.49
C THR A 151 5.44 -25.62 -18.48
N PRO A 152 6.76 -25.82 -18.30
CA PRO A 152 7.24 -26.79 -17.33
C PRO A 152 7.01 -26.27 -15.90
N ALA A 153 6.42 -27.11 -15.08
CA ALA A 153 6.28 -26.92 -13.65
C ALA A 153 7.66 -26.80 -13.01
N SER A 154 7.88 -25.70 -12.32
CA SER A 154 9.08 -25.46 -11.50
C SER A 154 9.15 -26.46 -10.34
N ALA A 155 10.26 -27.18 -10.31
CA ALA A 155 10.60 -28.18 -9.30
C ALA A 155 10.70 -27.54 -7.90
N ALA A 156 10.14 -28.23 -6.93
CA ALA A 156 10.32 -27.94 -5.52
C ALA A 156 11.78 -28.10 -5.08
N PRO A 157 12.31 -27.23 -4.19
CA PRO A 157 13.63 -27.41 -3.62
C PRO A 157 13.62 -28.50 -2.56
N GLY A 158 14.60 -29.40 -2.68
CA GLY A 158 14.84 -30.52 -1.80
C GLY A 158 15.24 -30.08 -0.39
N THR A 159 14.86 -30.91 0.55
CA THR A 159 15.25 -30.96 1.95
C THR A 159 16.77 -30.97 2.13
N PRO A 160 17.35 -30.21 3.08
CA PRO A 160 18.73 -30.38 3.48
C PRO A 160 18.85 -31.56 4.46
N THR A 161 19.70 -32.47 4.09
CA THR A 161 20.20 -33.60 4.87
C THR A 161 21.00 -33.10 6.09
N ALA A 162 20.66 -33.61 7.25
CA ALA A 162 21.43 -33.49 8.48
C ALA A 162 22.71 -34.28 8.39
N VAL A 163 23.84 -33.68 8.77
CA VAL A 163 25.05 -34.41 9.08
C VAL A 163 25.77 -33.81 10.30
N HIS A 164 25.77 -34.61 11.35
CA HIS A 164 26.83 -34.87 12.37
C HIS A 164 27.46 -33.69 13.14
N THR A 165 27.09 -33.62 14.39
CA THR A 165 27.86 -33.98 15.61
C THR A 165 29.37 -33.79 15.54
N GLU A 166 29.91 -32.86 16.34
CA GLU A 166 31.02 -33.07 17.27
C GLU A 166 31.18 -31.88 18.22
N ALA A 167 30.94 -32.11 19.47
CA ALA A 167 31.62 -31.49 20.60
C ALA A 167 32.59 -32.56 21.16
N PRO A 168 33.46 -32.33 22.13
CA PRO A 168 33.85 -31.13 22.87
C PRO A 168 35.40 -31.03 22.99
N THR A 169 35.93 -29.95 23.58
CA THR A 169 37.05 -30.07 24.55
C THR A 169 37.15 -28.84 25.43
N GLU A 170 37.10 -29.11 26.69
CA GLU A 170 37.56 -28.30 27.81
C GLU A 170 39.04 -27.88 27.63
N GLY A 171 39.34 -26.72 28.20
CA GLY A 171 40.69 -26.22 28.39
C GLY A 171 40.67 -25.03 29.33
N LYS A 172 40.73 -25.29 30.52
CA LYS A 172 41.07 -24.73 31.82
C LYS A 172 42.45 -24.09 31.80
N GLU A 173 42.64 -23.12 32.76
CA GLU A 173 43.91 -22.55 33.29
C GLU A 173 44.48 -21.37 32.48
N SER A 174 44.73 -20.22 33.03
CA SER A 174 45.19 -19.71 34.35
C SER A 174 44.79 -18.24 34.49
#